data_55e96e9b73326853092fd60e19af801b
#
_entry.id   55e96e9b73326853092fd60e19af801b
#
_cell.length_a   1.000
_cell.length_b   1.000
_cell.length_c   1.000
_cell.angle_alpha   90.00
_cell.angle_beta   90.00
_cell.angle_gamma   90.00
#
_symmetry.space_group_name_H-M   'P 1'
#
loop_
_entity.id
_entity.type
_entity.pdbx_description
1 polymer ?
#
loop_
_entity_poly.entity_id
_entity_poly.type
_entity_poly.pdbx_seq_one_letter_code
_entity_poly.pdbx_strand_id
1 'polypeptide(L)'
;MGLDESATDESVTARYEELKKKYSEDRFLEGEAGNEAARMLNRIDVAYHEIMSERGERRTREDAGSAYAKVDELIRAGNLSEAQAALDEFNERPAEWHYLQSVIFYKKNWMNESKKQLEIAIQMDGENTKYRTAYNKLKEKIEFDKKQADPAKTAPPQGAAGTGGYDETQQQMGGGFCEQCATCCACNMLLNCCMNACCGCR
;
A
#
# COMPACT_ATOMS: atom_id res chain seq x y z
N MET A 1 1.07 -25.14 33.44
CA MET A 1 1.95 -26.18 32.89
C MET A 1 3.35 -26.22 33.56
N GLY A 2 3.79 -25.18 34.24
CA GLY A 2 5.06 -25.11 34.97
C GLY A 2 6.29 -25.03 34.06
N LEU A 3 6.09 -24.50 32.86
CA LEU A 3 7.15 -24.19 31.90
C LEU A 3 7.45 -22.69 31.90
N ASP A 4 8.68 -22.33 31.55
CA ASP A 4 9.08 -20.96 31.33
C ASP A 4 8.49 -20.43 30.01
N GLU A 5 8.32 -19.11 29.90
CA GLU A 5 7.84 -18.43 28.69
C GLU A 5 8.72 -18.70 27.45
N SER A 6 10.02 -18.92 27.67
CA SER A 6 11.01 -19.25 26.65
C SER A 6 10.99 -20.72 26.18
N ALA A 7 10.12 -21.59 26.75
CA ALA A 7 10.06 -23.01 26.39
C ALA A 7 9.71 -23.17 24.89
N THR A 8 10.35 -24.13 24.22
CA THR A 8 10.05 -24.44 22.80
C THR A 8 8.68 -25.09 22.64
N ASP A 9 8.13 -25.05 21.42
CA ASP A 9 6.84 -25.68 21.13
C ASP A 9 6.85 -27.19 21.39
N GLU A 10 7.98 -27.84 21.11
CA GLU A 10 8.18 -29.26 21.43
C GLU A 10 8.12 -29.52 22.92
N SER A 11 8.73 -28.63 23.73
CA SER A 11 8.69 -28.74 25.20
C SER A 11 7.29 -28.54 25.74
N VAL A 12 6.54 -27.60 25.17
CA VAL A 12 5.13 -27.32 25.52
C VAL A 12 4.26 -28.54 25.20
N THR A 13 4.44 -29.08 23.98
CA THR A 13 3.69 -30.27 23.52
C THR A 13 4.00 -31.49 24.36
N ALA A 14 5.28 -31.77 24.60
CA ALA A 14 5.69 -32.91 25.45
C ALA A 14 5.11 -32.80 26.85
N ARG A 15 5.15 -31.61 27.46
CA ARG A 15 4.57 -31.37 28.78
C ARG A 15 3.06 -31.49 28.82
N TYR A 16 2.40 -31.03 27.76
CA TYR A 16 0.97 -31.21 27.59
C TYR A 16 0.57 -32.68 27.53
N GLU A 17 1.27 -33.50 26.75
CA GLU A 17 1.01 -34.93 26.60
C GLU A 17 1.25 -35.68 27.92
N GLU A 18 2.32 -35.36 28.63
CA GLU A 18 2.62 -35.93 29.95
C GLU A 18 1.50 -35.66 30.96
N LEU A 19 1.08 -34.40 31.09
CA LEU A 19 0.02 -33.99 32.01
C LEU A 19 -1.34 -34.56 31.59
N LYS A 20 -1.63 -34.57 30.29
CA LYS A 20 -2.86 -35.16 29.77
C LYS A 20 -2.96 -36.62 30.05
N LYS A 21 -1.87 -37.39 29.88
CA LYS A 21 -1.83 -38.80 30.21
C LYS A 21 -2.11 -39.03 31.71
N LYS A 22 -1.40 -38.31 32.58
CA LYS A 22 -1.57 -38.40 34.03
C LYS A 22 -3.03 -38.13 34.44
N TYR A 23 -3.59 -37.00 34.08
CA TYR A 23 -4.93 -36.62 34.50
C TYR A 23 -6.05 -37.39 33.79
N SER A 24 -5.79 -37.96 32.62
CA SER A 24 -6.76 -38.84 31.95
C SER A 24 -6.87 -40.21 32.65
N GLU A 25 -5.79 -40.68 33.32
CA GLU A 25 -5.83 -41.85 34.16
C GLU A 25 -6.51 -41.53 35.51
N ASP A 26 -6.12 -40.42 36.15
CA ASP A 26 -6.61 -40.01 37.47
C ASP A 26 -8.13 -39.65 37.47
N ARG A 27 -8.70 -39.22 36.33
CA ARG A 27 -10.12 -38.86 36.24
C ARG A 27 -11.11 -40.00 36.53
N PHE A 28 -10.63 -41.24 36.49
CA PHE A 28 -11.45 -42.41 36.79
C PHE A 28 -11.39 -42.82 38.29
N LEU A 29 -10.65 -42.08 39.11
CA LEU A 29 -10.63 -42.26 40.56
C LEU A 29 -11.97 -41.81 41.15
N GLU A 30 -12.41 -42.52 42.20
CA GLU A 30 -13.68 -42.20 42.87
C GLU A 30 -13.56 -40.90 43.71
N GLY A 31 -14.66 -40.16 43.80
CA GLY A 31 -14.80 -39.02 44.67
C GLY A 31 -14.21 -37.71 44.13
N GLU A 32 -13.65 -36.91 45.05
CA GLU A 32 -13.16 -35.57 44.75
C GLU A 32 -11.89 -35.60 43.89
N ALA A 33 -11.08 -36.63 44.03
CA ALA A 33 -9.82 -36.78 43.27
C ALA A 33 -10.07 -36.91 41.75
N GLY A 34 -11.06 -37.70 41.34
CA GLY A 34 -11.43 -37.83 39.94
C GLY A 34 -12.03 -36.53 39.34
N ASN A 35 -12.84 -35.83 40.15
CA ASN A 35 -13.38 -34.53 39.74
C ASN A 35 -12.30 -33.46 39.59
N GLU A 36 -11.31 -33.44 40.48
CA GLU A 36 -10.15 -32.53 40.38
C GLU A 36 -9.32 -32.82 39.13
N ALA A 37 -9.03 -34.11 38.86
CA ALA A 37 -8.30 -34.53 37.66
C ALA A 37 -9.03 -34.14 36.37
N ALA A 38 -10.36 -34.27 36.31
CA ALA A 38 -11.15 -33.82 35.17
C ALA A 38 -11.11 -32.30 34.96
N ARG A 39 -11.12 -31.52 36.06
CA ARG A 39 -10.96 -30.06 35.98
C ARG A 39 -9.56 -29.69 35.50
N MET A 40 -8.52 -30.36 36.00
CA MET A 40 -7.14 -30.11 35.58
C MET A 40 -6.92 -30.46 34.12
N LEU A 41 -7.51 -31.54 33.62
CA LEU A 41 -7.45 -31.94 32.22
C LEU A 41 -8.00 -30.83 31.33
N ASN A 42 -9.20 -30.32 31.64
CA ASN A 42 -9.79 -29.21 30.86
C ASN A 42 -8.92 -27.93 30.90
N ARG A 43 -8.37 -27.59 32.06
CA ARG A 43 -7.48 -26.41 32.19
C ARG A 43 -6.19 -26.56 31.37
N ILE A 44 -5.64 -27.77 31.27
CA ILE A 44 -4.45 -28.05 30.49
C ILE A 44 -4.75 -27.96 29.00
N ASP A 45 -5.90 -28.51 28.55
CA ASP A 45 -6.34 -28.42 27.17
C ASP A 45 -6.52 -26.96 26.73
N VAL A 46 -7.20 -26.13 27.52
CA VAL A 46 -7.38 -24.71 27.26
C VAL A 46 -6.05 -23.99 27.18
N ALA A 47 -5.19 -24.16 28.22
CA ALA A 47 -3.88 -23.48 28.26
C ALA A 47 -2.96 -23.89 27.09
N TYR A 48 -3.00 -25.14 26.65
CA TYR A 48 -2.23 -25.60 25.49
C TYR A 48 -2.70 -24.90 24.20
N HIS A 49 -4.00 -24.87 23.97
CA HIS A 49 -4.57 -24.23 22.79
C HIS A 49 -4.30 -22.72 22.77
N GLU A 50 -4.41 -22.04 23.91
CA GLU A 50 -4.09 -20.61 24.01
C GLU A 50 -2.62 -20.34 23.66
N ILE A 51 -1.67 -21.07 24.28
CA ILE A 51 -0.23 -20.90 24.02
C ILE A 51 0.09 -21.15 22.54
N MET A 52 -0.43 -22.22 21.95
CA MET A 52 -0.15 -22.55 20.55
C MET A 52 -0.76 -21.56 19.58
N SER A 53 -1.97 -21.04 19.86
CA SER A 53 -2.61 -19.99 19.09
C SER A 53 -1.82 -18.69 19.11
N GLU A 54 -1.47 -18.19 20.30
CA GLU A 54 -0.68 -16.96 20.46
C GLU A 54 0.67 -17.03 19.77
N ARG A 55 1.34 -18.19 19.85
CA ARG A 55 2.63 -18.39 19.18
C ARG A 55 2.49 -18.46 17.66
N GLY A 56 1.41 -19.08 17.16
CA GLY A 56 1.07 -19.10 15.74
C GLY A 56 0.84 -17.69 15.19
N GLU A 57 0.00 -16.91 15.87
CA GLU A 57 -0.27 -15.52 15.51
C GLU A 57 0.98 -14.64 15.53
N ARG A 58 1.85 -14.81 16.52
CA ARG A 58 3.11 -14.07 16.61
C ARG A 58 4.02 -14.38 15.42
N ARG A 59 4.22 -15.66 15.07
CA ARG A 59 5.01 -16.05 13.89
C ARG A 59 4.45 -15.47 12.60
N THR A 60 3.16 -15.61 12.39
CA THR A 60 2.51 -15.03 11.21
C THR A 60 2.74 -13.52 11.10
N ARG A 61 2.70 -12.81 12.22
CA ARG A 61 2.97 -11.36 12.28
C ARG A 61 4.44 -11.02 12.01
N GLU A 62 5.38 -11.81 12.53
CA GLU A 62 6.82 -11.64 12.32
C GLU A 62 7.18 -11.93 10.86
N ASP A 63 6.64 -12.99 10.26
CA ASP A 63 6.83 -13.34 8.85
C ASP A 63 6.27 -12.27 7.92
N ALA A 64 5.07 -11.77 8.19
CA ALA A 64 4.47 -10.66 7.45
C ALA A 64 5.31 -9.38 7.57
N GLY A 65 5.80 -9.06 8.77
CA GLY A 65 6.69 -7.92 9.01
C GLY A 65 7.99 -8.02 8.21
N SER A 66 8.60 -9.18 8.14
CA SER A 66 9.80 -9.45 7.34
C SER A 66 9.54 -9.30 5.83
N ALA A 67 8.41 -9.82 5.35
CA ALA A 67 8.02 -9.72 3.95
C ALA A 67 7.71 -8.26 3.54
N TYR A 68 7.04 -7.47 4.39
CA TYR A 68 6.82 -6.05 4.16
C TYR A 68 8.13 -5.24 4.17
N ALA A 69 9.10 -5.61 5.01
CA ALA A 69 10.44 -4.99 4.99
C ALA A 69 11.14 -5.21 3.64
N LYS A 70 11.01 -6.40 3.06
CA LYS A 70 11.52 -6.70 1.71
C LYS A 70 10.85 -5.85 0.64
N VAL A 71 9.53 -5.67 0.71
CA VAL A 71 8.79 -4.78 -0.21
C VAL A 71 9.29 -3.34 -0.09
N ASP A 72 9.49 -2.84 1.13
CA ASP A 72 10.01 -1.48 1.35
C ASP A 72 11.44 -1.31 0.79
N GLU A 73 12.28 -2.32 0.90
CA GLU A 73 13.62 -2.34 0.29
C GLU A 73 13.55 -2.26 -1.23
N LEU A 74 12.69 -3.05 -1.88
CA LEU A 74 12.46 -2.99 -3.34
C LEU A 74 11.95 -1.62 -3.78
N ILE A 75 11.05 -1.01 -3.01
CA ILE A 75 10.56 0.35 -3.26
C ILE A 75 11.70 1.39 -3.17
N ARG A 76 12.60 1.26 -2.18
CA ARG A 76 13.77 2.13 -2.02
C ARG A 76 14.77 1.97 -3.14
N ALA A 77 14.97 0.73 -3.59
CA ALA A 77 15.82 0.41 -4.75
C ALA A 77 15.22 0.90 -6.09
N GLY A 78 13.94 1.28 -6.12
CA GLY A 78 13.25 1.71 -7.32
C GLY A 78 12.64 0.58 -8.17
N ASN A 79 12.72 -0.65 -7.70
CA ASN A 79 12.19 -1.85 -8.37
C ASN A 79 10.68 -1.96 -8.15
N LEU A 80 9.91 -1.00 -8.68
CA LEU A 80 8.48 -0.87 -8.40
C LEU A 80 7.64 -2.03 -8.92
N SER A 81 8.07 -2.70 -10.00
CA SER A 81 7.36 -3.87 -10.54
C SER A 81 7.51 -5.08 -9.63
N GLU A 82 8.73 -5.33 -9.13
CA GLU A 82 9.00 -6.42 -8.19
C GLU A 82 8.36 -6.16 -6.83
N ALA A 83 8.41 -4.90 -6.36
CA ALA A 83 7.72 -4.49 -5.14
C ALA A 83 6.21 -4.71 -5.22
N GLN A 84 5.60 -4.40 -6.38
CA GLN A 84 4.17 -4.65 -6.60
C GLN A 84 3.88 -6.16 -6.62
N ALA A 85 4.66 -6.95 -7.34
CA ALA A 85 4.48 -8.40 -7.39
C ALA A 85 4.59 -9.02 -5.99
N ALA A 86 5.62 -8.65 -5.22
CA ALA A 86 5.79 -9.12 -3.85
C ALA A 86 4.64 -8.68 -2.92
N LEU A 87 4.08 -7.47 -3.13
CA LEU A 87 2.94 -6.98 -2.36
C LEU A 87 1.63 -7.71 -2.73
N ASP A 88 1.49 -8.11 -3.99
CA ASP A 88 0.31 -8.84 -4.50
C ASP A 88 0.26 -10.30 -4.04
N GLU A 89 1.37 -10.87 -3.56
CA GLU A 89 1.43 -12.22 -2.98
C GLU A 89 0.69 -12.32 -1.63
N PHE A 90 0.45 -11.18 -0.96
CA PHE A 90 -0.28 -11.19 0.31
C PHE A 90 -1.77 -11.36 0.09
N ASN A 91 -2.37 -12.38 0.73
CA ASN A 91 -3.80 -12.61 0.71
C ASN A 91 -4.56 -11.58 1.57
N GLU A 92 -3.97 -11.18 2.70
CA GLU A 92 -4.54 -10.20 3.60
C GLU A 92 -3.98 -8.81 3.29
N ARG A 93 -4.83 -7.81 3.44
CA ARG A 93 -4.50 -6.40 3.16
C ARG A 93 -4.66 -5.55 4.41
N PRO A 94 -3.78 -5.69 5.41
CA PRO A 94 -3.79 -4.83 6.60
C PRO A 94 -3.36 -3.41 6.27
N ALA A 95 -3.43 -2.50 7.25
CA ALA A 95 -3.06 -1.11 7.08
C ALA A 95 -1.66 -0.89 6.46
N GLU A 96 -0.68 -1.72 6.84
CA GLU A 96 0.69 -1.64 6.29
C GLU A 96 0.74 -1.98 4.79
N TRP A 97 -0.07 -2.94 4.34
CA TRP A 97 -0.21 -3.25 2.91
C TRP A 97 -0.69 -2.02 2.12
N HIS A 98 -1.75 -1.37 2.59
CA HIS A 98 -2.29 -0.17 1.96
C HIS A 98 -1.29 0.99 1.98
N TYR A 99 -0.53 1.13 3.06
CA TYR A 99 0.55 2.10 3.13
C TYR A 99 1.63 1.85 2.06
N LEU A 100 2.16 0.62 1.95
CA LEU A 100 3.17 0.28 0.93
C LEU A 100 2.63 0.43 -0.49
N GLN A 101 1.39 0.02 -0.73
CA GLN A 101 0.70 0.25 -2.01
C GLN A 101 0.62 1.74 -2.35
N SER A 102 0.35 2.58 -1.35
CA SER A 102 0.33 4.04 -1.55
C SER A 102 1.70 4.59 -1.95
N VAL A 103 2.78 4.06 -1.35
CA VAL A 103 4.15 4.46 -1.68
C VAL A 103 4.52 4.07 -3.11
N ILE A 104 4.11 2.87 -3.55
CA ILE A 104 4.30 2.43 -4.95
C ILE A 104 3.55 3.37 -5.90
N PHE A 105 2.28 3.70 -5.63
CA PHE A 105 1.51 4.63 -6.44
C PHE A 105 2.11 6.03 -6.47
N TYR A 106 2.60 6.52 -5.34
CA TYR A 106 3.31 7.80 -5.27
C TYR A 106 4.54 7.81 -6.18
N LYS A 107 5.36 6.76 -6.14
CA LYS A 107 6.55 6.61 -7.00
C LYS A 107 6.19 6.52 -8.49
N LYS A 108 5.03 5.95 -8.81
CA LYS A 108 4.47 5.92 -10.18
C LYS A 108 3.79 7.24 -10.60
N ASN A 109 3.83 8.26 -9.75
CA ASN A 109 3.14 9.55 -9.94
C ASN A 109 1.60 9.46 -9.99
N TRP A 110 1.02 8.40 -9.42
CA TRP A 110 -0.42 8.20 -9.30
C TRP A 110 -0.92 8.76 -7.96
N MET A 111 -0.95 10.11 -7.89
CA MET A 111 -1.17 10.84 -6.64
C MET A 111 -2.54 10.58 -6.01
N ASN A 112 -3.60 10.49 -6.84
CA ASN A 112 -4.96 10.28 -6.37
C ASN A 112 -5.15 8.86 -5.81
N GLU A 113 -4.58 7.85 -6.48
CA GLU A 113 -4.60 6.45 -6.05
C GLU A 113 -3.79 6.27 -4.77
N SER A 114 -2.61 6.90 -4.70
CA SER A 114 -1.79 6.93 -3.48
C SER A 114 -2.57 7.51 -2.31
N LYS A 115 -3.27 8.64 -2.51
CA LYS A 115 -4.09 9.27 -1.48
C LYS A 115 -5.19 8.34 -0.95
N LYS A 116 -5.93 7.67 -1.86
CA LYS A 116 -6.98 6.71 -1.49
C LYS A 116 -6.44 5.57 -0.63
N GLN A 117 -5.27 5.01 -1.00
CA GLN A 117 -4.67 3.93 -0.21
C GLN A 117 -4.24 4.39 1.19
N LEU A 118 -3.72 5.62 1.32
CA LEU A 118 -3.40 6.19 2.63
C LEU A 118 -4.65 6.45 3.48
N GLU A 119 -5.75 6.88 2.87
CA GLU A 119 -7.03 7.04 3.58
C GLU A 119 -7.51 5.71 4.16
N ILE A 120 -7.40 4.61 3.40
CA ILE A 120 -7.75 3.28 3.89
C ILE A 120 -6.81 2.86 5.05
N ALA A 121 -5.50 3.05 4.89
CA ALA A 121 -4.53 2.72 5.93
C ALA A 121 -4.81 3.46 7.25
N ILE A 122 -5.16 4.75 7.17
CA ILE A 122 -5.52 5.57 8.34
C ILE A 122 -6.86 5.12 8.93
N GLN A 123 -7.82 4.71 8.10
CA GLN A 123 -9.12 4.23 8.58
C GLN A 123 -8.97 2.91 9.36
N MET A 124 -8.03 2.04 8.94
CA MET A 124 -7.75 0.77 9.63
C MET A 124 -6.90 0.96 10.89
N ASP A 125 -5.93 1.86 10.86
CA ASP A 125 -5.03 2.16 11.97
C ASP A 125 -4.82 3.67 12.10
N GLY A 126 -5.77 4.32 12.75
CA GLY A 126 -5.81 5.78 12.92
C GLY A 126 -4.76 6.33 13.89
N GLU A 127 -4.19 5.51 14.77
CA GLU A 127 -3.18 5.94 15.75
C GLU A 127 -1.77 6.00 15.13
N ASN A 128 -1.57 5.40 13.96
CA ASN A 128 -0.28 5.33 13.32
C ASN A 128 0.15 6.69 12.74
N THR A 129 1.12 7.30 13.39
CA THR A 129 1.66 8.62 12.98
C THR A 129 2.36 8.58 11.62
N LYS A 130 2.91 7.42 11.21
CA LYS A 130 3.56 7.21 9.91
C LYS A 130 2.57 7.44 8.76
N TYR A 131 1.37 6.88 8.85
CA TYR A 131 0.34 7.01 7.81
C TYR A 131 -0.20 8.42 7.72
N ARG A 132 -0.51 9.05 8.86
CA ARG A 132 -0.97 10.44 8.91
C ARG A 132 0.07 11.42 8.33
N THR A 133 1.34 11.23 8.69
CA THR A 133 2.43 12.08 8.18
C THR A 133 2.58 11.93 6.66
N ALA A 134 2.53 10.70 6.15
CA ALA A 134 2.60 10.43 4.71
C ALA A 134 1.43 11.07 3.96
N TYR A 135 0.21 10.96 4.50
CA TYR A 135 -1.00 11.57 3.93
C TYR A 135 -0.90 13.09 3.85
N ASN A 136 -0.46 13.75 4.94
CA ASN A 136 -0.32 15.20 4.97
C ASN A 136 0.71 15.69 3.93
N LYS A 137 1.87 15.04 3.85
CA LYS A 137 2.90 15.35 2.84
C LYS A 137 2.39 15.16 1.41
N LEU A 138 1.64 14.09 1.17
CA LEU A 138 1.05 13.84 -0.15
C LEU A 138 0.01 14.91 -0.51
N LYS A 139 -0.84 15.29 0.44
CA LYS A 139 -1.84 16.34 0.26
C LYS A 139 -1.20 17.68 -0.08
N GLU A 140 -0.18 18.07 0.68
CA GLU A 140 0.59 19.30 0.41
C GLU A 140 1.19 19.29 -1.00
N LYS A 141 1.77 18.15 -1.41
CA LYS A 141 2.32 18.01 -2.76
C LYS A 141 1.25 18.14 -3.85
N ILE A 142 0.12 17.48 -3.69
CA ILE A 142 -1.00 17.59 -4.65
C ILE A 142 -1.49 19.06 -4.75
N GLU A 143 -1.61 19.76 -3.65
CA GLU A 143 -2.02 21.16 -3.64
C GLU A 143 -0.97 22.07 -4.28
N PHE A 144 0.31 21.80 -4.04
CA PHE A 144 1.40 22.53 -4.66
C PHE A 144 1.41 22.33 -6.19
N ASP A 145 1.29 21.08 -6.66
CA ASP A 145 1.26 20.75 -8.09
C ASP A 145 0.03 21.41 -8.80
N LYS A 146 -1.13 21.42 -8.12
CA LYS A 146 -2.32 22.11 -8.62
C LYS A 146 -2.11 23.63 -8.75
N LYS A 147 -1.45 24.26 -7.78
CA LYS A 147 -1.16 25.71 -7.83
C LYS A 147 -0.17 26.07 -8.92
N GLN A 148 0.73 25.19 -9.28
CA GLN A 148 1.66 25.38 -10.40
C GLN A 148 1.01 25.15 -11.77
N ALA A 149 0.03 24.26 -11.84
CA ALA A 149 -0.71 23.97 -13.08
C ALA A 149 -1.79 25.02 -13.43
N ASP A 150 -2.00 26.04 -12.57
CA ASP A 150 -2.98 27.10 -12.80
C ASP A 150 -2.47 28.07 -13.90
N PRO A 151 -3.06 28.05 -15.12
CA PRO A 151 -2.55 28.85 -16.24
C PRO A 151 -2.65 30.36 -16.00
N ALA A 152 -3.42 30.81 -15.00
CA ALA A 152 -3.55 32.22 -14.62
C ALA A 152 -2.27 32.83 -14.03
N LYS A 153 -1.29 32.03 -13.61
CA LYS A 153 -0.01 32.52 -13.05
C LYS A 153 1.14 32.55 -14.05
N THR A 154 0.96 31.95 -15.22
CA THR A 154 1.95 31.92 -16.31
C THR A 154 1.64 32.95 -17.42
N ALA A 155 0.57 33.72 -17.30
CA ALA A 155 0.38 34.87 -18.18
C ALA A 155 1.43 35.94 -17.84
N PRO A 156 2.28 36.36 -18.79
CA PRO A 156 3.15 37.52 -18.58
C PRO A 156 2.29 38.73 -18.23
N PRO A 157 2.76 39.66 -17.38
CA PRO A 157 2.00 40.84 -17.05
C PRO A 157 1.68 41.55 -18.34
N GLN A 158 0.41 41.66 -18.70
CA GLN A 158 -0.02 42.49 -19.80
C GLN A 158 0.36 43.91 -19.44
N GLY A 159 1.45 44.36 -20.07
CA GLY A 159 1.94 45.72 -19.97
C GLY A 159 0.86 46.69 -20.42
N ALA A 160 0.78 47.77 -19.67
CA ALA A 160 -0.08 48.90 -19.82
C ALA A 160 -0.30 49.31 -21.25
N ALA A 161 -1.56 49.57 -21.58
CA ALA A 161 -2.00 50.17 -22.81
C ALA A 161 -1.22 51.45 -23.15
N GLY A 162 -0.39 51.37 -24.21
CA GLY A 162 0.09 52.52 -24.92
C GLY A 162 -0.88 52.80 -26.08
N THR A 163 -1.64 53.87 -25.95
CA THR A 163 -2.41 54.47 -27.03
C THR A 163 -1.45 54.98 -28.13
N GLY A 164 -1.58 54.47 -29.33
CA GLY A 164 -0.86 54.95 -30.49
C GLY A 164 -1.46 54.32 -31.77
N GLY A 165 -2.34 55.04 -32.41
CA GLY A 165 -2.91 54.65 -33.71
C GLY A 165 -1.85 54.65 -34.81
N TYR A 166 -2.18 54.01 -35.86
CA TYR A 166 -1.92 54.25 -37.30
C TYR A 166 -1.78 52.93 -38.05
N ASP A 167 -2.72 52.85 -38.96
CA ASP A 167 -2.54 52.66 -40.40
C ASP A 167 -2.54 51.24 -40.94
N GLU A 168 -3.58 51.10 -41.80
CA GLU A 168 -3.73 50.03 -42.76
C GLU A 168 -2.57 50.01 -43.75
N THR A 169 -1.86 48.92 -43.81
CA THR A 169 -1.41 48.39 -45.10
C THR A 169 -1.17 46.91 -45.02
N GLN A 170 -1.86 46.22 -45.87
CA GLN A 170 -1.73 44.82 -46.25
C GLN A 170 -0.26 44.35 -46.34
N GLN A 171 0.03 43.23 -45.70
CA GLN A 171 0.83 42.22 -46.38
C GLN A 171 0.51 40.84 -45.83
N GLN A 172 -0.16 40.12 -46.67
CA GLN A 172 -0.42 38.68 -46.65
C GLN A 172 0.91 37.92 -46.71
N MET A 173 1.28 37.27 -45.63
CA MET A 173 2.26 36.19 -45.65
C MET A 173 1.74 35.07 -44.75
N GLY A 174 1.17 34.12 -45.31
CA GLY A 174 1.24 32.72 -45.45
C GLY A 174 1.96 32.02 -44.28
N GLY A 175 1.25 31.69 -43.25
CA GLY A 175 1.63 30.70 -42.26
C GLY A 175 0.48 29.73 -42.13
N GLY A 176 0.39 28.80 -43.07
CA GLY A 176 -0.57 27.73 -43.02
C GLY A 176 -0.34 26.87 -41.79
N PHE A 177 -1.01 27.23 -40.71
CA PHE A 177 -1.26 26.26 -39.65
C PHE A 177 -2.19 25.22 -40.24
N CYS A 178 -1.65 24.03 -40.44
CA CYS A 178 -2.39 22.90 -40.95
C CYS A 178 -3.51 22.59 -39.96
N GLU A 179 -4.70 23.07 -40.22
CA GLU A 179 -5.93 22.78 -39.44
C GLU A 179 -6.18 21.27 -39.32
N GLN A 180 -5.54 20.47 -40.17
CA GLN A 180 -5.57 19.03 -40.17
C GLN A 180 -4.68 18.39 -39.04
N CYS A 181 -3.70 19.14 -38.53
CA CYS A 181 -2.89 18.65 -37.39
C CYS A 181 -3.61 18.76 -36.04
N ALA A 182 -4.48 19.75 -35.86
CA ALA A 182 -5.24 19.91 -34.62
C ALA A 182 -6.29 18.79 -34.44
N THR A 183 -6.83 18.29 -35.54
CA THR A 183 -7.81 17.18 -35.52
C THR A 183 -7.15 15.82 -35.28
N CYS A 184 -5.90 15.63 -35.70
CA CYS A 184 -5.13 14.41 -35.42
C CYS A 184 -4.63 14.31 -33.98
N CYS A 185 -4.38 15.43 -33.29
CA CYS A 185 -4.00 15.42 -31.88
C CYS A 185 -5.18 15.16 -30.94
N ALA A 186 -6.42 15.34 -31.38
CA ALA A 186 -7.60 15.02 -30.58
C ALA A 186 -8.00 13.53 -30.64
N CYS A 187 -7.51 12.79 -31.63
CA CYS A 187 -7.68 11.34 -31.71
C CYS A 187 -6.49 10.62 -31.07
N ASN A 188 -6.40 10.66 -29.75
CA ASN A 188 -5.44 9.93 -28.95
C ASN A 188 -5.83 8.45 -28.88
N MET A 189 -5.88 7.80 -30.02
CA MET A 189 -5.90 6.34 -30.13
C MET A 189 -5.18 5.91 -31.40
N LEU A 190 -4.15 5.09 -31.19
CA LEU A 190 -3.36 4.38 -32.17
C LEU A 190 -2.06 5.09 -32.58
N LEU A 191 -1.03 4.76 -31.82
CA LEU A 191 0.39 4.99 -32.11
C LEU A 191 0.89 4.45 -33.48
N ASN A 192 0.00 3.97 -34.32
CA ASN A 192 0.35 3.39 -35.62
C ASN A 192 -0.05 4.27 -36.83
N CYS A 193 -0.71 5.40 -36.62
CA CYS A 193 -1.11 6.26 -37.73
C CYS A 193 -0.08 7.36 -38.04
N CYS A 194 0.78 7.73 -37.08
CA CYS A 194 1.77 8.79 -37.32
C CYS A 194 3.02 8.34 -38.11
N MET A 195 3.31 7.05 -38.17
CA MET A 195 4.50 6.56 -38.88
C MET A 195 4.29 6.39 -40.39
N ASN A 196 3.06 6.25 -40.86
CA ASN A 196 2.80 6.02 -42.29
C ASN A 196 2.30 7.24 -43.09
N ALA A 197 1.93 8.35 -42.44
CA ALA A 197 1.39 9.52 -43.12
C ALA A 197 2.42 10.65 -43.32
N CYS A 198 3.55 10.63 -42.63
CA CYS A 198 4.58 11.68 -42.76
C CYS A 198 5.70 11.38 -43.76
N CYS A 199 5.74 10.18 -44.37
CA CYS A 199 6.77 9.82 -45.35
C CYS A 199 6.34 9.96 -46.83
N GLY A 200 5.21 10.61 -47.12
CA GLY A 200 4.64 10.67 -48.48
C GLY A 200 4.52 12.08 -49.11
N CYS A 201 5.25 13.07 -48.61
CA CYS A 201 5.34 14.36 -49.31
C CYS A 201 6.76 14.53 -49.90
N ARG A 202 6.84 14.22 -51.16
CA ARG A 202 7.95 14.57 -52.03
C ARG A 202 7.53 15.81 -52.83
#